data_2f1b04b1f8e9179804d76ce1bb34dff0
#
_entry.id   2f1b04b1f8e9179804d76ce1bb34dff0
#
_cell.length_a   1.000
_cell.length_b   1.000
_cell.length_c   1.000
_cell.angle_alpha   90.00
_cell.angle_beta   90.00
_cell.angle_gamma   90.00
#
_symmetry.space_group_name_H-M   'P 1'
#
loop_
_entity.id
_entity.type
_entity.pdbx_description
1 polymer ?
#
loop_
_entity_poly.entity_id
_entity_poly.type
_entity_poly.pdbx_seq_one_letter_code
_entity_poly.pdbx_strand_id
1 'polypeptide(L)'
;GIRYAGRNQQNYKDTPKDHSQYKYRIHLDKPNLNTNLSLGLNLGKFTMNTDVLYKSFDGYQLFDKKPLVKYFPAYNTTITEELSKTPTSISGYEDVQVAHKMDYRFSKRLKVQLKGSYYMLNKYDFQADNIFEKSEDYTYGGSIDYTISDKSSLVASVHTDHYNRYDKYELKSGRRLEYKNNIIQPRIVYSTTALDKQTITGGLEYYRESLFSDKFETGVKENKSQWYATAFLQDDWSINKQFSVIAGLRCDYHEKYGTNLTPKASVMYKIFPFTVRFNYARGYRSPSIKELYMNWDHLGMFWIYGNSKLKPETNNYISLSGEYVNSWININANVYSNWFRNKIEGMWSNDQTELHYINIGKSRLAGVETMCKIQINRHINVHGAYNYLYTSKDADGVRLSSSSPHSGNIRAEYNTRIPRYATVVNLSGNIMGKKKFDVLDELEIDGKKVEAYYQAKVNPYCLWDLTVSQYIMQNLRITAGITNLFDYTSDRVTFNTSTSPGRNYFIACNYTL
;
A
#
# COMPACT_ATOMS: atom_id res chain seq x y z
N GLY A 1 6.04 -21.50 6.68
CA GLY A 1 6.92 -20.81 7.63
C GLY A 1 6.11 -20.31 8.82
N ILE A 2 6.72 -20.26 9.98
CA ILE A 2 6.12 -19.72 11.22
C ILE A 2 7.00 -18.56 11.67
N ARG A 3 6.40 -17.41 11.94
CA ARG A 3 7.06 -16.27 12.56
C ARG A 3 6.35 -15.93 13.85
N TYR A 4 7.11 -15.92 14.93
CA TYR A 4 6.69 -15.47 16.24
C TYR A 4 7.36 -14.14 16.55
N ALA A 5 6.62 -13.13 16.96
CA ALA A 5 7.14 -11.84 17.32
C ALA A 5 6.59 -11.42 18.69
N GLY A 6 7.51 -11.26 19.63
CA GLY A 6 7.23 -10.59 20.90
C GLY A 6 7.62 -9.11 20.80
N ARG A 7 7.00 -8.27 21.58
CA ARG A 7 7.28 -6.82 21.62
C ARG A 7 7.41 -6.34 23.06
N ASN A 8 8.09 -5.22 23.24
CA ASN A 8 8.02 -4.48 24.47
C ASN A 8 6.64 -3.83 24.57
N GLN A 9 5.82 -4.32 25.48
CA GLN A 9 4.54 -3.70 25.78
C GLN A 9 4.63 -2.90 27.07
N GLN A 10 4.07 -1.70 27.08
CA GLN A 10 3.83 -0.99 28.34
C GLN A 10 2.76 -1.76 29.13
N ASN A 11 2.97 -1.98 30.41
CA ASN A 11 1.99 -2.68 31.25
C ASN A 11 0.97 -1.68 31.78
N TYR A 12 -0.30 -1.82 31.38
CA TYR A 12 -1.35 -0.81 31.57
C TYR A 12 -2.27 -1.07 32.77
N LYS A 13 -2.12 -2.17 33.47
CA LYS A 13 -2.97 -2.49 34.62
C LYS A 13 -2.85 -1.47 35.75
N ASP A 14 -1.69 -0.82 35.82
CA ASP A 14 -1.44 0.26 36.80
C ASP A 14 -0.95 1.48 36.04
N THR A 15 -1.84 2.42 35.72
CA THR A 15 -1.48 3.72 35.12
C THR A 15 -0.63 4.50 36.13
N PRO A 16 0.69 4.63 35.97
CA PRO A 16 1.48 5.44 36.86
C PRO A 16 1.05 6.89 36.74
N LYS A 17 1.01 7.61 37.85
CA LYS A 17 0.75 9.06 37.88
C LYS A 17 1.83 9.85 37.12
N ASP A 18 2.99 9.25 36.88
CA ASP A 18 4.12 9.80 36.16
C ASP A 18 4.50 8.87 34.99
N HIS A 19 4.45 9.39 33.77
CA HIS A 19 4.74 8.68 32.53
C HIS A 19 6.20 8.19 32.42
N SER A 20 7.13 8.74 33.22
CA SER A 20 8.52 8.29 33.29
C SER A 20 8.69 6.91 33.92
N GLN A 21 7.66 6.42 34.62
CA GLN A 21 7.69 5.14 35.35
C GLN A 21 7.21 3.94 34.54
N TYR A 22 6.87 4.10 33.25
CA TYR A 22 6.46 2.97 32.43
C TYR A 22 7.59 1.96 32.27
N LYS A 23 7.36 0.75 32.78
CA LYS A 23 8.26 -0.37 32.59
C LYS A 23 7.88 -1.13 31.33
N TYR A 24 8.81 -1.22 30.40
CA TYR A 24 8.66 -2.10 29.24
C TYR A 24 8.84 -3.56 29.67
N ARG A 25 7.87 -4.40 29.35
CA ARG A 25 7.95 -5.86 29.55
C ARG A 25 7.73 -6.54 28.20
N ILE A 26 8.46 -7.65 28.00
CA ILE A 26 8.20 -8.54 26.88
C ILE A 26 7.03 -9.42 27.29
N HIS A 27 5.90 -9.26 26.59
CA HIS A 27 4.73 -10.11 26.78
C HIS A 27 4.78 -11.26 25.76
N LEU A 28 4.69 -12.49 26.26
CA LEU A 28 4.71 -13.71 25.44
C LEU A 28 3.39 -14.48 25.49
N ASP A 29 2.46 -14.04 26.28
CA ASP A 29 1.16 -14.66 26.50
C ASP A 29 0.21 -14.53 25.30
N LYS A 30 0.34 -13.46 24.50
CA LYS A 30 -0.38 -13.27 23.24
C LYS A 30 0.62 -12.84 22.15
N PRO A 31 1.35 -13.77 21.55
CA PRO A 31 2.36 -13.45 20.55
C PRO A 31 1.74 -13.04 19.22
N ASN A 32 2.42 -12.16 18.50
CA ASN A 32 2.12 -11.98 17.09
C ASN A 32 2.58 -13.22 16.32
N LEU A 33 1.63 -13.96 15.78
CA LEU A 33 1.91 -15.18 15.02
C LEU A 33 1.68 -14.92 13.53
N ASN A 34 2.58 -15.45 12.72
CA ASN A 34 2.42 -15.48 11.27
C ASN A 34 2.84 -16.87 10.80
N THR A 35 1.87 -17.64 10.31
CA THR A 35 2.07 -19.02 9.85
C THR A 35 1.67 -19.11 8.39
N ASN A 36 2.51 -19.73 7.58
CA ASN A 36 2.24 -20.00 6.17
C ASN A 36 2.49 -21.48 5.88
N LEU A 37 1.54 -22.10 5.20
CA LEU A 37 1.64 -23.44 4.64
C LEU A 37 1.39 -23.37 3.14
N SER A 38 2.34 -23.84 2.33
CA SER A 38 2.20 -23.93 0.89
C SER A 38 2.33 -25.38 0.47
N LEU A 39 1.33 -25.88 -0.26
CA LEU A 39 1.28 -27.23 -0.80
C LEU A 39 1.24 -27.16 -2.32
N GLY A 40 2.25 -27.70 -2.98
CA GLY A 40 2.34 -27.81 -4.43
C GLY A 40 2.26 -29.24 -4.89
N LEU A 41 1.49 -29.50 -5.97
CA LEU A 41 1.41 -30.80 -6.65
C LEU A 41 1.66 -30.59 -8.13
N ASN A 42 2.54 -31.41 -8.71
CA ASN A 42 2.82 -31.40 -10.14
C ASN A 42 2.71 -32.83 -10.70
N LEU A 43 1.68 -33.05 -11.50
CA LEU A 43 1.39 -34.31 -12.18
C LEU A 43 1.52 -34.15 -13.70
N GLY A 44 2.56 -33.51 -14.17
CA GLY A 44 2.85 -33.28 -15.59
C GLY A 44 1.90 -32.27 -16.24
N LYS A 45 0.73 -32.72 -16.72
CA LYS A 45 -0.26 -31.82 -17.33
C LYS A 45 -1.08 -31.03 -16.30
N PHE A 46 -1.16 -31.52 -15.09
CA PHE A 46 -1.91 -30.90 -13.99
C PHE A 46 -0.95 -30.40 -12.93
N THR A 47 -1.09 -29.12 -12.56
CA THR A 47 -0.40 -28.54 -11.41
C THR A 47 -1.41 -27.86 -10.52
N MET A 48 -1.22 -27.96 -9.22
CA MET A 48 -1.98 -27.18 -8.26
C MET A 48 -1.08 -26.62 -7.16
N ASN A 49 -1.49 -25.49 -6.62
CA ASN A 49 -0.87 -24.89 -5.47
C ASN A 49 -1.95 -24.39 -4.49
N THR A 50 -1.75 -24.70 -3.22
CA THR A 50 -2.60 -24.22 -2.13
C THR A 50 -1.76 -23.53 -1.10
N ASP A 51 -2.07 -22.28 -0.80
CA ASP A 51 -1.42 -21.48 0.21
C ASP A 51 -2.43 -21.18 1.32
N VAL A 52 -2.03 -21.42 2.56
CA VAL A 52 -2.78 -21.06 3.76
C VAL A 52 -1.93 -20.15 4.61
N LEU A 53 -2.44 -18.98 4.90
CA LEU A 53 -1.79 -17.98 5.74
C LEU A 53 -2.68 -17.69 6.95
N TYR A 54 -2.11 -17.73 8.12
CA TYR A 54 -2.75 -17.26 9.35
C TYR A 54 -1.86 -16.22 10.01
N LYS A 55 -2.45 -15.10 10.41
CA LYS A 55 -1.79 -14.08 11.22
C LYS A 55 -2.63 -13.72 12.42
N SER A 56 -1.97 -13.46 13.53
CA SER A 56 -2.57 -12.82 14.68
C SER A 56 -1.69 -11.70 15.19
N PHE A 57 -2.34 -10.64 15.64
CA PHE A 57 -1.71 -9.45 16.17
C PHE A 57 -2.51 -8.96 17.38
N ASP A 58 -1.85 -8.76 18.50
CA ASP A 58 -2.50 -8.52 19.79
C ASP A 58 -2.87 -7.06 20.05
N GLY A 59 -2.68 -6.15 19.09
CA GLY A 59 -2.86 -4.73 19.33
C GLY A 59 -1.87 -4.18 20.39
N TYR A 60 -1.91 -2.90 20.68
CA TYR A 60 -1.12 -2.24 21.73
C TYR A 60 -1.68 -0.86 22.06
N GLN A 61 -1.25 -0.30 23.20
CA GLN A 61 -1.56 1.07 23.57
C GLN A 61 -0.28 1.88 23.71
N LEU A 62 -0.37 3.16 23.42
CA LEU A 62 0.71 4.12 23.58
C LEU A 62 0.19 5.35 24.32
N PHE A 63 1.00 5.90 25.19
CA PHE A 63 0.76 7.19 25.83
C PHE A 63 1.66 8.26 25.24
N ASP A 64 1.17 9.49 25.21
CA ASP A 64 1.98 10.62 24.80
C ASP A 64 3.12 10.84 25.80
N LYS A 65 4.35 10.99 25.29
CA LYS A 65 5.54 11.25 26.11
C LYS A 65 5.84 12.72 26.32
N LYS A 66 5.30 13.56 25.43
CA LYS A 66 5.50 15.02 25.41
C LYS A 66 4.19 15.72 25.11
N PRO A 67 3.98 16.93 25.66
CA PRO A 67 2.83 17.74 25.30
C PRO A 67 2.86 18.09 23.81
N LEU A 68 1.68 18.24 23.22
CA LEU A 68 1.52 18.69 21.85
C LEU A 68 1.65 20.20 21.78
N VAL A 69 2.66 20.69 21.05
CA VAL A 69 2.89 22.12 20.84
C VAL A 69 2.38 22.52 19.45
N LYS A 70 1.38 23.40 19.41
CA LYS A 70 0.74 23.92 18.21
C LYS A 70 1.16 25.38 18.01
N TYR A 71 1.86 25.68 16.93
CA TYR A 71 2.18 27.07 16.55
C TYR A 71 1.27 27.53 15.43
N PHE A 72 0.52 28.61 15.65
CA PHE A 72 -0.42 29.22 14.72
C PHE A 72 0.21 30.46 14.07
N PRO A 73 0.77 30.33 12.84
CA PRO A 73 1.51 31.41 12.20
C PRO A 73 0.68 32.68 11.97
N ALA A 74 -0.62 32.52 11.62
CA ALA A 74 -1.51 33.64 11.32
C ALA A 74 -1.73 34.57 12.53
N TYR A 75 -1.61 34.04 13.74
CA TYR A 75 -1.83 34.77 15.00
C TYR A 75 -0.54 34.92 15.82
N ASN A 76 0.58 34.43 15.32
CA ASN A 76 1.87 34.38 16.02
C ASN A 76 1.75 33.81 17.45
N THR A 77 0.90 32.80 17.63
CA THR A 77 0.53 32.26 18.95
C THR A 77 0.91 30.80 19.04
N THR A 78 1.38 30.38 20.22
CA THR A 78 1.70 28.98 20.50
C THR A 78 0.81 28.47 21.63
N ILE A 79 0.14 27.34 21.40
CA ILE A 79 -0.61 26.63 22.44
C ILE A 79 0.12 25.32 22.74
N THR A 80 0.19 24.98 24.02
CA THR A 80 0.70 23.70 24.49
C THR A 80 -0.47 22.91 25.11
N GLU A 81 -0.87 21.84 24.46
CA GLU A 81 -1.84 20.90 25.02
C GLU A 81 -1.12 19.97 26.00
N GLU A 82 -1.70 19.81 27.17
CA GLU A 82 -1.20 18.86 28.15
C GLU A 82 -1.22 17.43 27.62
N LEU A 83 -0.39 16.58 28.22
CA LEU A 83 -0.33 15.15 27.90
C LEU A 83 -1.72 14.52 28.04
N SER A 84 -2.16 13.84 27.01
CA SER A 84 -3.39 13.06 27.06
C SER A 84 -3.23 11.92 28.07
N LYS A 85 -4.16 11.83 29.01
CA LYS A 85 -4.27 10.73 29.97
C LYS A 85 -4.86 9.48 29.32
N THR A 86 -5.48 9.63 28.14
CA THR A 86 -6.08 8.54 27.40
C THR A 86 -5.07 7.93 26.44
N PRO A 87 -4.81 6.64 26.52
CA PRO A 87 -3.87 6.00 25.59
C PRO A 87 -4.44 5.93 24.18
N THR A 88 -3.57 6.02 23.19
CA THR A 88 -3.90 5.63 21.80
C THR A 88 -3.89 4.12 21.70
N SER A 89 -5.05 3.52 21.46
CA SER A 89 -5.20 2.07 21.30
C SER A 89 -5.08 1.66 19.85
N ILE A 90 -4.27 0.67 19.58
CA ILE A 90 -4.18 -0.02 18.29
C ILE A 90 -4.82 -1.38 18.45
N SER A 91 -5.87 -1.62 17.68
CA SER A 91 -6.67 -2.84 17.74
C SER A 91 -5.85 -4.08 17.36
N GLY A 92 -6.13 -5.17 18.04
CA GLY A 92 -5.66 -6.49 17.65
C GLY A 92 -6.45 -7.04 16.45
N TYR A 93 -5.89 -8.05 15.79
CA TYR A 93 -6.59 -8.74 14.70
C TYR A 93 -6.13 -10.19 14.54
N GLU A 94 -7.01 -10.97 13.93
CA GLU A 94 -6.70 -12.26 13.32
C GLU A 94 -7.07 -12.23 11.86
N ASP A 95 -6.20 -12.70 10.98
CA ASP A 95 -6.55 -12.94 9.59
C ASP A 95 -6.21 -14.36 9.13
N VAL A 96 -7.08 -14.89 8.29
CA VAL A 96 -6.89 -16.17 7.60
C VAL A 96 -7.03 -15.92 6.10
N GLN A 97 -6.08 -16.41 5.35
CA GLN A 97 -6.16 -16.42 3.89
C GLN A 97 -5.91 -17.84 3.39
N VAL A 98 -6.78 -18.30 2.51
CA VAL A 98 -6.61 -19.54 1.76
C VAL A 98 -6.65 -19.17 0.28
N ALA A 99 -5.60 -19.51 -0.46
CA ALA A 99 -5.54 -19.32 -1.90
C ALA A 99 -5.29 -20.66 -2.58
N HIS A 100 -6.02 -20.93 -3.64
CA HIS A 100 -5.91 -22.15 -4.41
C HIS A 100 -5.83 -21.84 -5.90
N LYS A 101 -4.91 -22.49 -6.58
CA LYS A 101 -4.68 -22.34 -8.00
C LYS A 101 -4.49 -23.72 -8.64
N MET A 102 -5.18 -23.96 -9.73
CA MET A 102 -5.05 -25.16 -10.55
C MET A 102 -4.76 -24.76 -11.99
N ASP A 103 -3.81 -25.44 -12.60
CA ASP A 103 -3.48 -25.32 -14.00
C ASP A 103 -3.63 -26.70 -14.66
N TYR A 104 -4.30 -26.75 -15.80
CA TYR A 104 -4.37 -27.97 -16.62
C TYR A 104 -3.96 -27.68 -18.06
N ARG A 105 -2.97 -28.41 -18.55
CA ARG A 105 -2.46 -28.30 -19.92
C ARG A 105 -3.09 -29.39 -20.78
N PHE A 106 -4.15 -29.04 -21.50
CA PHE A 106 -4.84 -29.96 -22.41
C PHE A 106 -3.94 -30.39 -23.55
N SER A 107 -3.17 -29.44 -24.10
CA SER A 107 -2.22 -29.68 -25.20
C SER A 107 -1.03 -28.73 -25.06
N LYS A 108 -0.07 -28.82 -26.01
CA LYS A 108 1.03 -27.82 -26.09
C LYS A 108 0.54 -26.42 -26.36
N ARG A 109 -0.69 -26.28 -26.91
CA ARG A 109 -1.28 -24.99 -27.30
C ARG A 109 -2.38 -24.49 -26.36
N LEU A 110 -2.95 -25.34 -25.53
CA LEU A 110 -4.10 -24.98 -24.69
C LEU A 110 -3.83 -25.29 -23.23
N LYS A 111 -3.85 -24.23 -22.43
CA LYS A 111 -3.76 -24.28 -20.97
C LYS A 111 -4.98 -23.59 -20.37
N VAL A 112 -5.57 -24.20 -19.35
CA VAL A 112 -6.64 -23.62 -18.54
C VAL A 112 -6.14 -23.46 -17.12
N GLN A 113 -6.41 -22.31 -16.54
CA GLN A 113 -6.11 -22.00 -15.15
C GLN A 113 -7.39 -21.62 -14.41
N LEU A 114 -7.56 -22.18 -13.21
CA LEU A 114 -8.57 -21.77 -12.25
C LEU A 114 -7.88 -21.31 -10.97
N LYS A 115 -8.40 -20.27 -10.36
CA LYS A 115 -7.92 -19.73 -9.08
C LYS A 115 -9.08 -19.29 -8.21
N GLY A 116 -8.92 -19.45 -6.91
CA GLY A 116 -9.83 -18.93 -5.93
C GLY A 116 -9.10 -18.58 -4.65
N SER A 117 -9.59 -17.61 -3.92
CA SER A 117 -9.11 -17.30 -2.59
C SER A 117 -10.24 -16.90 -1.65
N TYR A 118 -10.03 -17.18 -0.39
CA TYR A 118 -10.84 -16.72 0.72
C TYR A 118 -9.95 -15.96 1.69
N TYR A 119 -10.40 -14.80 2.12
CA TYR A 119 -9.78 -14.01 3.17
C TYR A 119 -10.80 -13.65 4.23
N MET A 120 -10.41 -13.77 5.49
CA MET A 120 -11.20 -13.35 6.63
C MET A 120 -10.31 -12.53 7.56
N LEU A 121 -10.82 -11.39 8.01
CA LEU A 121 -10.21 -10.54 9.02
C LEU A 121 -11.20 -10.32 10.16
N ASN A 122 -10.78 -10.58 11.39
CA ASN A 122 -11.47 -10.17 12.61
C ASN A 122 -10.60 -9.14 13.33
N LYS A 123 -11.15 -7.97 13.67
CA LYS A 123 -10.49 -6.98 14.52
C LYS A 123 -11.11 -6.98 15.91
N TYR A 124 -10.26 -6.86 16.91
CA TYR A 124 -10.64 -6.85 18.32
C TYR A 124 -10.39 -5.48 18.92
N ASP A 125 -11.28 -5.03 19.80
CA ASP A 125 -11.00 -3.92 20.69
C ASP A 125 -9.86 -4.29 21.64
N PHE A 126 -8.94 -3.36 21.84
CA PHE A 126 -7.90 -3.55 22.81
C PHE A 126 -8.51 -3.69 24.21
N GLN A 127 -8.15 -4.76 24.94
CA GLN A 127 -8.64 -5.17 26.27
C GLN A 127 -10.03 -5.82 26.34
N ALA A 128 -10.86 -5.73 25.30
CA ALA A 128 -12.24 -6.22 25.39
C ALA A 128 -12.45 -7.63 24.84
N ASP A 129 -11.48 -8.19 24.10
CA ASP A 129 -11.56 -9.46 23.35
C ASP A 129 -12.81 -9.57 22.43
N ASN A 130 -13.50 -8.45 22.22
CA ASN A 130 -14.70 -8.40 21.39
C ASN A 130 -14.35 -8.06 19.95
N ILE A 131 -14.83 -8.87 19.02
CA ILE A 131 -14.72 -8.57 17.59
C ILE A 131 -15.67 -7.40 17.28
N PHE A 132 -15.12 -6.24 16.89
CA PHE A 132 -15.90 -5.07 16.50
C PHE A 132 -16.03 -4.91 14.98
N GLU A 133 -15.12 -5.51 14.20
CA GLU A 133 -15.16 -5.49 12.74
C GLU A 133 -14.81 -6.89 12.22
N LYS A 134 -15.56 -7.36 11.24
CA LYS A 134 -15.24 -8.55 10.46
C LYS A 134 -15.28 -8.23 8.98
N SER A 135 -14.28 -8.68 8.24
CA SER A 135 -14.24 -8.61 6.79
C SER A 135 -14.10 -10.02 6.21
N GLU A 136 -14.80 -10.28 5.12
CA GLU A 136 -14.70 -11.51 4.34
C GLU A 136 -14.57 -11.16 2.87
N ASP A 137 -13.65 -11.84 2.19
CA ASP A 137 -13.38 -11.64 0.78
C ASP A 137 -13.30 -12.98 0.05
N TYR A 138 -14.03 -13.10 -1.04
CA TYR A 138 -14.08 -14.28 -1.90
C TYR A 138 -13.70 -13.87 -3.31
N THR A 139 -12.55 -14.32 -3.76
CA THR A 139 -12.06 -14.04 -5.10
C THR A 139 -12.10 -15.31 -5.93
N TYR A 140 -12.66 -15.24 -7.13
CA TYR A 140 -12.63 -16.33 -8.11
C TYR A 140 -12.13 -15.82 -9.44
N GLY A 141 -11.46 -16.69 -10.17
CA GLY A 141 -11.04 -16.33 -11.50
C GLY A 141 -10.51 -17.52 -12.28
N GLY A 142 -10.35 -17.31 -13.55
CA GLY A 142 -9.75 -18.28 -14.43
C GLY A 142 -9.25 -17.65 -15.71
N SER A 143 -8.39 -18.37 -16.41
CA SER A 143 -7.95 -18.02 -17.75
C SER A 143 -7.87 -19.24 -18.66
N ILE A 144 -8.04 -18.95 -19.94
CA ILE A 144 -7.76 -19.86 -21.04
C ILE A 144 -6.63 -19.24 -21.84
N ASP A 145 -5.49 -19.89 -21.84
CA ASP A 145 -4.30 -19.46 -22.57
C ASP A 145 -4.18 -20.34 -23.82
N TYR A 146 -4.34 -19.73 -25.01
CA TYR A 146 -4.30 -20.42 -26.28
C TYR A 146 -3.15 -19.91 -27.15
N THR A 147 -2.21 -20.78 -27.46
CA THR A 147 -1.12 -20.53 -28.40
C THR A 147 -1.62 -20.78 -29.83
N ILE A 148 -1.91 -19.70 -30.57
CA ILE A 148 -2.42 -19.77 -31.95
C ILE A 148 -1.32 -20.28 -32.88
N SER A 149 -0.13 -19.72 -32.72
CA SER A 149 1.09 -20.11 -33.45
C SER A 149 2.32 -19.91 -32.57
N ASP A 150 3.50 -20.29 -33.02
CA ASP A 150 4.76 -20.04 -32.29
C ASP A 150 5.03 -18.55 -32.02
N LYS A 151 4.33 -17.67 -32.73
CA LYS A 151 4.49 -16.21 -32.61
C LYS A 151 3.26 -15.51 -32.04
N SER A 152 2.16 -16.20 -31.80
CA SER A 152 0.90 -15.55 -31.43
C SER A 152 0.16 -16.31 -30.34
N SER A 153 -0.39 -15.59 -29.37
CA SER A 153 -1.17 -16.12 -28.26
C SER A 153 -2.42 -15.30 -27.98
N LEU A 154 -3.44 -15.94 -27.48
CA LEU A 154 -4.67 -15.37 -27.00
C LEU A 154 -4.91 -15.81 -25.55
N VAL A 155 -5.19 -14.87 -24.68
CA VAL A 155 -5.55 -15.14 -23.28
C VAL A 155 -6.93 -14.54 -23.03
N ALA A 156 -7.90 -15.38 -22.68
CA ALA A 156 -9.20 -14.96 -22.17
C ALA A 156 -9.23 -15.25 -20.67
N SER A 157 -9.63 -14.27 -19.88
CA SER A 157 -9.67 -14.40 -18.43
C SER A 157 -10.89 -13.72 -17.83
N VAL A 158 -11.30 -14.19 -16.65
CA VAL A 158 -12.30 -13.54 -15.81
C VAL A 158 -11.78 -13.48 -14.39
N HIS A 159 -12.03 -12.35 -13.73
CA HIS A 159 -11.77 -12.13 -12.32
C HIS A 159 -13.05 -11.63 -11.66
N THR A 160 -13.37 -12.19 -10.49
CA THR A 160 -14.47 -11.72 -9.65
C THR A 160 -13.97 -11.54 -8.23
N ASP A 161 -14.55 -10.58 -7.55
CA ASP A 161 -14.25 -10.26 -6.16
C ASP A 161 -15.54 -9.95 -5.42
N HIS A 162 -15.71 -10.52 -4.21
CA HIS A 162 -16.89 -10.39 -3.38
C HIS A 162 -16.47 -10.08 -1.95
N TYR A 163 -16.41 -8.81 -1.63
CA TYR A 163 -16.02 -8.33 -0.32
C TYR A 163 -17.22 -7.95 0.53
N ASN A 164 -17.29 -8.49 1.76
CA ASN A 164 -18.30 -8.18 2.76
C ASN A 164 -17.63 -7.60 4.00
N ARG A 165 -18.16 -6.51 4.53
CA ARG A 165 -17.76 -5.93 5.81
C ARG A 165 -18.92 -5.92 6.77
N TYR A 166 -18.68 -6.37 7.98
CA TYR A 166 -19.65 -6.47 9.06
C TYR A 166 -19.18 -5.67 10.26
N ASP A 167 -20.06 -4.82 10.79
CA ASP A 167 -19.91 -4.22 12.11
C ASP A 167 -20.57 -5.11 13.15
N LYS A 168 -19.96 -5.19 14.33
CA LYS A 168 -20.60 -5.78 15.49
C LYS A 168 -21.05 -4.66 16.42
N TYR A 169 -22.34 -4.49 16.56
CA TYR A 169 -22.87 -3.71 17.66
C TYR A 169 -22.69 -4.50 18.96
N GLU A 170 -22.14 -3.86 19.98
CA GLU A 170 -21.95 -4.44 21.32
C GLU A 170 -23.23 -4.99 21.98
N LEU A 171 -24.39 -4.67 21.46
CA LEU A 171 -25.67 -4.92 22.07
C LEU A 171 -26.52 -5.90 21.24
N LYS A 172 -26.45 -7.16 21.63
CA LYS A 172 -27.58 -8.13 21.59
C LYS A 172 -28.00 -8.82 20.31
N SER A 173 -27.67 -8.43 19.08
CA SER A 173 -28.38 -8.99 17.94
C SER A 173 -27.59 -9.33 16.68
N GLY A 174 -26.37 -9.80 16.81
CA GLY A 174 -25.69 -10.36 15.65
C GLY A 174 -24.89 -9.36 14.83
N ARG A 175 -24.26 -9.85 13.74
CA ARG A 175 -23.44 -9.08 12.81
C ARG A 175 -24.33 -8.24 11.91
N ARG A 176 -24.07 -6.95 11.80
CA ARG A 176 -24.69 -6.10 10.81
C ARG A 176 -23.79 -6.00 9.59
N LEU A 177 -24.31 -6.32 8.41
CA LEU A 177 -23.63 -6.07 7.14
C LEU A 177 -23.55 -4.56 6.91
N GLU A 178 -22.35 -4.02 6.94
CA GLU A 178 -22.07 -2.60 6.71
C GLU A 178 -22.09 -2.29 5.22
N TYR A 179 -21.35 -3.07 4.45
CA TYR A 179 -21.42 -3.01 3.00
C TYR A 179 -20.96 -4.32 2.34
N LYS A 180 -21.41 -4.51 1.11
CA LYS A 180 -20.99 -5.58 0.22
C LYS A 180 -20.54 -4.98 -1.10
N ASN A 181 -19.31 -5.29 -1.52
CA ASN A 181 -18.76 -4.88 -2.80
C ASN A 181 -18.57 -6.10 -3.70
N ASN A 182 -19.02 -6.01 -4.95
CA ASN A 182 -18.84 -7.07 -5.93
C ASN A 182 -18.20 -6.49 -7.19
N ILE A 183 -17.21 -7.19 -7.70
CA ILE A 183 -16.50 -6.83 -8.93
C ILE A 183 -16.53 -8.02 -9.88
N ILE A 184 -16.69 -7.73 -11.18
CA ILE A 184 -16.47 -8.68 -12.26
C ILE A 184 -15.67 -8.01 -13.37
N GLN A 185 -14.64 -8.70 -13.85
CA GLN A 185 -13.70 -8.18 -14.83
C GLN A 185 -13.27 -9.26 -15.84
N PRO A 186 -14.06 -9.52 -16.90
CA PRO A 186 -13.63 -10.29 -18.05
C PRO A 186 -12.65 -9.49 -18.91
N ARG A 187 -11.65 -10.20 -19.47
CA ARG A 187 -10.59 -9.62 -20.29
C ARG A 187 -10.14 -10.60 -21.35
N ILE A 188 -9.87 -10.08 -22.56
CA ILE A 188 -9.26 -10.82 -23.66
C ILE A 188 -8.03 -10.06 -24.12
N VAL A 189 -6.90 -10.77 -24.27
CA VAL A 189 -5.62 -10.19 -24.71
C VAL A 189 -5.07 -11.04 -25.83
N TYR A 190 -4.73 -10.43 -26.94
CA TYR A 190 -3.97 -11.01 -28.02
C TYR A 190 -2.56 -10.44 -28.03
N SER A 191 -1.57 -11.28 -28.22
CA SER A 191 -0.16 -10.89 -28.32
C SER A 191 0.50 -11.59 -29.49
N THR A 192 1.30 -10.85 -30.27
CA THR A 192 2.03 -11.43 -31.41
C THR A 192 3.41 -10.84 -31.59
N THR A 193 4.36 -11.69 -31.97
CA THR A 193 5.72 -11.36 -32.42
C THR A 193 5.89 -11.66 -33.91
N ALA A 194 4.80 -11.67 -34.68
CA ALA A 194 4.84 -12.00 -36.12
C ALA A 194 5.60 -10.96 -36.94
N LEU A 195 5.60 -9.71 -36.51
CA LEU A 195 6.41 -8.65 -37.10
C LEU A 195 7.83 -8.69 -36.55
N ASP A 196 8.81 -8.44 -37.42
CA ASP A 196 10.21 -8.49 -37.01
C ASP A 196 10.51 -7.42 -35.94
N LYS A 197 11.15 -7.85 -34.85
CA LYS A 197 11.55 -7.02 -33.71
C LYS A 197 10.40 -6.28 -32.99
N GLN A 198 9.15 -6.65 -33.25
CA GLN A 198 7.99 -6.05 -32.62
C GLN A 198 7.19 -7.08 -31.81
N THR A 199 6.67 -6.63 -30.69
CA THR A 199 5.66 -7.36 -29.92
C THR A 199 4.41 -6.49 -29.84
N ILE A 200 3.40 -6.86 -30.60
CA ILE A 200 2.11 -6.16 -30.58
C ILE A 200 1.20 -6.87 -29.58
N THR A 201 0.64 -6.11 -28.65
CA THR A 201 -0.33 -6.59 -27.66
C THR A 201 -1.57 -5.70 -27.71
N GLY A 202 -2.74 -6.31 -27.91
CA GLY A 202 -4.02 -5.62 -27.89
C GLY A 202 -5.05 -6.40 -27.07
N GLY A 203 -6.05 -5.72 -26.57
CA GLY A 203 -7.07 -6.41 -25.80
C GLY A 203 -8.32 -5.57 -25.52
N LEU A 204 -9.32 -6.28 -25.01
CA LEU A 204 -10.58 -5.74 -24.54
C LEU A 204 -10.79 -6.14 -23.08
N GLU A 205 -11.37 -5.24 -22.31
CA GLU A 205 -11.68 -5.44 -20.91
C GLU A 205 -13.04 -4.81 -20.59
N TYR A 206 -13.81 -5.48 -19.80
CA TYR A 206 -15.01 -4.94 -19.19
C TYR A 206 -14.86 -4.99 -17.68
N TYR A 207 -15.26 -3.96 -16.98
CA TYR A 207 -15.26 -3.88 -15.53
C TYR A 207 -16.61 -3.42 -15.03
N ARG A 208 -17.13 -4.11 -14.06
CA ARG A 208 -18.34 -3.70 -13.34
C ARG A 208 -18.12 -3.87 -11.85
N GLU A 209 -18.44 -2.83 -11.10
CA GLU A 209 -18.45 -2.80 -9.65
C GLU A 209 -19.87 -2.51 -9.16
N SER A 210 -20.28 -3.15 -8.07
CA SER A 210 -21.51 -2.83 -7.37
C SER A 210 -21.28 -2.81 -5.87
N LEU A 211 -21.77 -1.78 -5.21
CA LEU A 211 -21.66 -1.56 -3.77
C LEU A 211 -23.05 -1.47 -3.15
N PHE A 212 -23.35 -2.40 -2.25
CA PHE A 212 -24.57 -2.44 -1.46
C PHE A 212 -24.28 -1.95 -0.05
N SER A 213 -24.99 -0.93 0.44
CA SER A 213 -24.80 -0.33 1.76
C SER A 213 -26.02 0.50 2.17
N ASP A 214 -26.16 0.76 3.46
CA ASP A 214 -27.06 1.77 4.01
C ASP A 214 -26.36 3.12 4.29
N LYS A 215 -25.07 3.23 3.94
CA LYS A 215 -24.26 4.44 4.13
C LYS A 215 -24.31 5.40 2.92
N PHE A 216 -25.36 5.31 2.13
CA PHE A 216 -25.62 6.29 1.06
C PHE A 216 -26.50 7.44 1.59
N GLU A 217 -26.61 8.49 0.80
CA GLU A 217 -27.35 9.70 1.16
C GLU A 217 -28.78 9.43 1.67
N THR A 218 -29.44 8.40 1.15
CA THR A 218 -30.80 8.01 1.54
C THR A 218 -30.88 7.38 2.94
N GLY A 219 -29.76 6.89 3.48
CA GLY A 219 -29.71 6.16 4.75
C GLY A 219 -30.38 4.78 4.74
N VAL A 220 -30.90 4.35 3.58
CA VAL A 220 -31.50 3.01 3.41
C VAL A 220 -30.58 2.10 2.61
N LYS A 221 -30.75 0.77 2.81
CA LYS A 221 -29.96 -0.22 2.07
C LYS A 221 -30.31 -0.18 0.59
N GLU A 222 -29.35 0.23 -0.21
CA GLU A 222 -29.45 0.29 -1.66
C GLU A 222 -28.18 -0.21 -2.34
N ASN A 223 -28.24 -0.43 -3.65
CA ASN A 223 -27.10 -0.85 -4.45
C ASN A 223 -26.76 0.22 -5.48
N LYS A 224 -25.53 0.70 -5.45
CA LYS A 224 -24.95 1.59 -6.49
C LYS A 224 -23.99 0.76 -7.33
N SER A 225 -23.97 0.99 -8.63
CA SER A 225 -23.07 0.30 -9.53
C SER A 225 -22.44 1.25 -10.53
N GLN A 226 -21.30 0.86 -11.06
CA GLN A 226 -20.65 1.52 -12.18
C GLN A 226 -19.92 0.50 -13.05
N TRP A 227 -19.79 0.83 -14.34
CA TRP A 227 -19.04 0.01 -15.28
C TRP A 227 -18.26 0.83 -16.28
N TYR A 228 -17.23 0.23 -16.82
CA TYR A 228 -16.51 0.75 -17.98
C TYR A 228 -16.05 -0.38 -18.90
N ALA A 229 -15.88 -0.05 -20.16
CA ALA A 229 -15.32 -0.91 -21.19
C ALA A 229 -14.01 -0.30 -21.71
N THR A 230 -13.04 -1.12 -21.96
CA THR A 230 -11.70 -0.69 -22.38
C THR A 230 -11.27 -1.44 -23.62
N ALA A 231 -10.66 -0.70 -24.56
CA ALA A 231 -9.84 -1.27 -25.62
C ALA A 231 -8.42 -0.70 -25.52
N PHE A 232 -7.41 -1.53 -25.73
CA PHE A 232 -6.02 -1.08 -25.72
C PHE A 232 -5.18 -1.77 -26.79
N LEU A 233 -4.16 -1.03 -27.24
CA LEU A 233 -3.14 -1.52 -28.16
C LEU A 233 -1.78 -0.98 -27.72
N GLN A 234 -0.77 -1.83 -27.78
CA GLN A 234 0.63 -1.49 -27.49
C GLN A 234 1.53 -2.19 -28.49
N ASP A 235 2.54 -1.47 -28.95
CA ASP A 235 3.68 -2.03 -29.68
C ASP A 235 4.96 -1.83 -28.84
N ASP A 236 5.71 -2.90 -28.68
CA ASP A 236 7.05 -2.92 -28.12
C ASP A 236 8.04 -3.27 -29.24
N TRP A 237 8.73 -2.23 -29.75
CA TRP A 237 9.59 -2.30 -30.91
C TRP A 237 11.06 -2.21 -30.52
N SER A 238 11.79 -3.31 -30.68
CA SER A 238 13.24 -3.42 -30.57
C SER A 238 13.89 -3.03 -31.90
N ILE A 239 14.04 -1.71 -32.18
CA ILE A 239 14.55 -1.19 -33.44
C ILE A 239 15.92 -1.80 -33.77
N ASN A 240 16.82 -1.80 -32.78
CA ASN A 240 18.11 -2.47 -32.83
C ASN A 240 18.56 -2.88 -31.42
N LYS A 241 19.80 -3.37 -31.26
CA LYS A 241 20.34 -3.83 -29.96
C LYS A 241 20.43 -2.72 -28.91
N GLN A 242 20.54 -1.48 -29.33
CA GLN A 242 20.69 -0.32 -28.45
C GLN A 242 19.37 0.43 -28.23
N PHE A 243 18.47 0.42 -29.19
CA PHE A 243 17.32 1.33 -29.20
C PHE A 243 16.01 0.57 -29.24
N SER A 244 15.15 0.83 -28.28
CA SER A 244 13.78 0.29 -28.23
C SER A 244 12.76 1.37 -27.92
N VAL A 245 11.57 1.21 -28.46
CA VAL A 245 10.43 2.12 -28.28
C VAL A 245 9.21 1.30 -27.88
N ILE A 246 8.49 1.78 -26.89
CA ILE A 246 7.15 1.28 -26.56
C ILE A 246 6.16 2.41 -26.82
N ALA A 247 5.13 2.14 -27.58
CA ALA A 247 4.00 3.04 -27.79
C ALA A 247 2.70 2.30 -27.48
N GLY A 248 1.77 2.97 -26.83
CA GLY A 248 0.50 2.36 -26.48
C GLY A 248 -0.61 3.38 -26.33
N LEU A 249 -1.82 2.95 -26.65
CA LEU A 249 -3.05 3.72 -26.49
C LEU A 249 -4.08 2.85 -25.78
N ARG A 250 -4.71 3.40 -24.77
CA ARG A 250 -5.86 2.81 -24.07
C ARG A 250 -7.06 3.77 -24.23
N CYS A 251 -8.19 3.23 -24.55
CA CYS A 251 -9.48 3.91 -24.67
C CYS A 251 -10.44 3.30 -23.65
N ASP A 252 -10.82 4.09 -22.66
CA ASP A 252 -11.80 3.69 -21.64
C ASP A 252 -13.12 4.41 -21.90
N TYR A 253 -14.21 3.66 -22.00
CA TYR A 253 -15.57 4.21 -22.03
C TYR A 253 -16.24 3.92 -20.69
N HIS A 254 -16.51 4.97 -19.92
CA HIS A 254 -17.20 4.89 -18.64
C HIS A 254 -18.65 5.31 -18.79
N GLU A 255 -19.61 4.58 -18.20
CA GLU A 255 -21.05 4.85 -18.37
C GLU A 255 -21.47 6.29 -18.05
N LYS A 256 -20.83 6.92 -17.04
CA LYS A 256 -21.14 8.29 -16.59
C LYS A 256 -20.27 9.35 -17.26
N TYR A 257 -19.00 9.02 -17.54
CA TYR A 257 -17.99 10.03 -17.94
C TYR A 257 -17.58 9.93 -19.42
N GLY A 258 -18.16 8.98 -20.16
CA GLY A 258 -17.88 8.79 -21.58
C GLY A 258 -16.45 8.31 -21.86
N THR A 259 -15.95 8.66 -23.03
CA THR A 259 -14.67 8.18 -23.56
C THR A 259 -13.47 8.96 -23.03
N ASN A 260 -12.41 8.25 -22.68
CA ASN A 260 -11.13 8.78 -22.24
C ASN A 260 -9.97 8.06 -22.93
N LEU A 261 -9.02 8.82 -23.44
CA LEU A 261 -7.83 8.30 -24.11
C LEU A 261 -6.59 8.50 -23.23
N THR A 262 -5.83 7.43 -23.02
CA THR A 262 -4.61 7.43 -22.23
C THR A 262 -3.43 6.89 -23.04
N PRO A 263 -2.74 7.75 -23.81
CA PRO A 263 -1.53 7.38 -24.53
C PRO A 263 -0.35 7.20 -23.58
N LYS A 264 0.58 6.32 -23.98
CA LYS A 264 1.90 6.17 -23.35
C LYS A 264 2.96 5.98 -24.42
N ALA A 265 4.16 6.47 -24.12
CA ALA A 265 5.35 6.26 -24.94
C ALA A 265 6.58 6.12 -24.05
N SER A 266 7.45 5.20 -24.40
CA SER A 266 8.74 5.00 -23.73
C SER A 266 9.82 4.81 -24.78
N VAL A 267 10.94 5.48 -24.62
CA VAL A 267 12.12 5.33 -25.46
C VAL A 267 13.28 4.91 -24.59
N MET A 268 13.96 3.85 -24.95
CA MET A 268 15.13 3.35 -24.24
C MET A 268 16.33 3.30 -25.19
N TYR A 269 17.45 3.85 -24.71
CA TYR A 269 18.76 3.71 -25.36
C TYR A 269 19.71 3.00 -24.41
N LYS A 270 20.29 1.91 -24.88
CA LYS A 270 21.19 1.05 -24.10
C LYS A 270 22.54 0.95 -24.81
N ILE A 271 23.58 1.43 -24.16
CA ILE A 271 24.97 1.24 -24.56
C ILE A 271 25.76 0.86 -23.31
N PHE A 272 26.10 -0.41 -23.19
CA PHE A 272 26.79 -0.92 -22.00
C PHE A 272 28.02 -0.07 -21.64
N PRO A 273 28.15 0.34 -20.36
CA PRO A 273 27.38 -0.03 -19.18
C PRO A 273 26.17 0.87 -18.87
N PHE A 274 25.77 1.75 -19.77
CA PHE A 274 24.72 2.74 -19.55
C PHE A 274 23.40 2.34 -20.22
N THR A 275 22.30 2.68 -19.55
CA THR A 275 20.94 2.65 -20.10
C THR A 275 20.24 3.96 -19.75
N VAL A 276 19.66 4.63 -20.74
CA VAL A 276 18.83 5.84 -20.55
C VAL A 276 17.43 5.53 -21.02
N ARG A 277 16.41 5.97 -20.27
CA ARG A 277 15.01 5.78 -20.64
C ARG A 277 14.23 7.06 -20.38
N PHE A 278 13.46 7.46 -21.38
CA PHE A 278 12.46 8.52 -21.29
C PHE A 278 11.07 7.89 -21.34
N ASN A 279 10.15 8.35 -20.47
CA ASN A 279 8.76 7.89 -20.48
C ASN A 279 7.81 9.09 -20.45
N TYR A 280 6.72 8.94 -21.18
CA TYR A 280 5.52 9.75 -21.10
C TYR A 280 4.31 8.84 -20.91
N ALA A 281 3.38 9.22 -20.03
CA ALA A 281 2.10 8.55 -19.88
C ALA A 281 1.02 9.54 -19.45
N ARG A 282 -0.15 9.43 -20.04
CA ARG A 282 -1.36 10.07 -19.52
C ARG A 282 -2.13 9.05 -18.68
N GLY A 283 -2.57 9.47 -17.50
CA GLY A 283 -3.41 8.67 -16.61
C GLY A 283 -4.84 9.22 -16.55
N TYR A 284 -5.76 8.36 -16.16
CA TYR A 284 -7.17 8.64 -15.94
C TYR A 284 -7.69 7.81 -14.77
N ARG A 285 -8.50 8.44 -13.91
CA ARG A 285 -9.20 7.77 -12.80
C ARG A 285 -10.62 8.34 -12.66
N SER A 286 -11.63 7.50 -12.82
CA SER A 286 -13.00 7.85 -12.43
C SER A 286 -13.16 7.87 -10.92
N PRO A 287 -14.05 8.71 -10.36
CA PRO A 287 -14.43 8.62 -8.95
C PRO A 287 -14.98 7.24 -8.61
N SER A 288 -14.66 6.73 -7.43
CA SER A 288 -15.24 5.48 -6.91
C SER A 288 -16.69 5.68 -6.45
N ILE A 289 -17.45 4.59 -6.31
CA ILE A 289 -18.82 4.63 -5.79
C ILE A 289 -18.85 5.26 -4.39
N LYS A 290 -17.83 5.01 -3.57
CA LYS A 290 -17.72 5.59 -2.23
C LYS A 290 -17.54 7.11 -2.29
N GLU A 291 -16.62 7.61 -3.11
CA GLU A 291 -16.38 9.03 -3.28
C GLU A 291 -17.60 9.77 -3.85
N LEU A 292 -18.43 9.09 -4.65
CA LEU A 292 -19.61 9.69 -5.25
C LEU A 292 -20.84 9.74 -4.33
N TYR A 293 -21.06 8.69 -3.54
CA TYR A 293 -22.40 8.45 -2.97
C TYR A 293 -22.41 8.10 -1.48
N MET A 294 -21.27 7.77 -0.84
CA MET A 294 -21.30 7.38 0.58
C MET A 294 -21.33 8.60 1.50
N ASN A 295 -22.31 8.60 2.40
CA ASN A 295 -22.43 9.53 3.53
C ASN A 295 -22.46 8.73 4.81
N TRP A 296 -21.49 8.93 5.70
CA TRP A 296 -21.36 8.09 6.88
C TRP A 296 -20.68 8.80 8.04
N ASP A 297 -21.12 8.47 9.22
CA ASP A 297 -20.49 8.88 10.45
C ASP A 297 -19.25 8.02 10.72
N HIS A 298 -18.09 8.65 10.86
CA HIS A 298 -16.84 7.97 11.21
C HIS A 298 -16.70 7.86 12.74
N LEU A 299 -17.39 6.86 13.32
CA LEU A 299 -17.32 6.50 14.75
C LEU A 299 -17.74 7.64 15.70
N GLY A 300 -18.65 8.49 15.31
CA GLY A 300 -19.09 9.64 16.11
C GLY A 300 -18.08 10.79 16.18
N MET A 301 -16.98 10.71 15.39
CA MET A 301 -15.96 11.74 15.39
C MET A 301 -16.19 12.81 14.32
N PHE A 302 -16.59 12.38 13.11
CA PHE A 302 -16.88 13.28 12.00
C PHE A 302 -17.67 12.55 10.91
N TRP A 303 -18.31 13.32 10.05
CA TRP A 303 -19.03 12.80 8.89
C TRP A 303 -18.17 12.82 7.63
N ILE A 304 -18.32 11.83 6.77
CA ILE A 304 -17.72 11.79 5.44
C ILE A 304 -18.83 11.85 4.41
N TYR A 305 -18.75 12.83 3.51
CA TYR A 305 -19.74 13.06 2.45
C TYR A 305 -19.17 12.78 1.08
N GLY A 306 -19.84 11.90 0.35
CA GLY A 306 -19.63 11.69 -1.07
C GLY A 306 -20.12 12.91 -1.88
N ASN A 307 -19.64 12.99 -3.11
CA ASN A 307 -20.03 14.08 -4.01
C ASN A 307 -20.32 13.54 -5.42
N SER A 308 -21.59 13.46 -5.77
CA SER A 308 -22.05 12.96 -7.07
C SER A 308 -21.63 13.82 -8.27
N LYS A 309 -21.15 15.06 -8.03
CA LYS A 309 -20.67 16.01 -9.05
C LYS A 309 -19.18 15.88 -9.37
N LEU A 310 -18.47 14.96 -8.72
CA LEU A 310 -17.05 14.74 -8.98
C LEU A 310 -16.79 14.43 -10.45
N LYS A 311 -15.73 15.05 -10.97
CA LYS A 311 -15.18 14.81 -12.29
C LYS A 311 -14.02 13.81 -12.22
N PRO A 312 -13.76 13.05 -13.28
CA PRO A 312 -12.59 12.20 -13.35
C PRO A 312 -11.29 12.98 -13.18
N GLU A 313 -10.36 12.38 -12.50
CA GLU A 313 -8.99 12.84 -12.36
C GLU A 313 -8.17 12.42 -13.57
N THR A 314 -7.34 13.31 -14.09
CA THR A 314 -6.38 13.00 -15.14
C THR A 314 -5.00 13.52 -14.76
N ASN A 315 -3.97 12.86 -15.26
CA ASN A 315 -2.61 13.32 -15.06
C ASN A 315 -1.75 13.13 -16.31
N ASN A 316 -0.69 13.94 -16.43
CA ASN A 316 0.38 13.73 -17.38
C ASN A 316 1.68 13.50 -16.61
N TYR A 317 2.31 12.38 -16.88
CA TYR A 317 3.54 11.95 -16.25
C TYR A 317 4.67 11.94 -17.27
N ILE A 318 5.81 12.52 -16.90
CA ILE A 318 7.06 12.36 -17.62
C ILE A 318 8.15 11.89 -16.66
N SER A 319 9.07 11.08 -17.16
CA SER A 319 10.28 10.73 -16.43
C SER A 319 11.47 10.50 -17.34
N LEU A 320 12.65 10.78 -16.80
CA LEU A 320 13.94 10.45 -17.40
C LEU A 320 14.74 9.66 -16.39
N SER A 321 15.16 8.46 -16.76
CA SER A 321 15.99 7.61 -15.91
C SER A 321 17.29 7.24 -16.60
N GLY A 322 18.36 7.18 -15.80
CA GLY A 322 19.69 6.71 -16.20
C GLY A 322 20.12 5.57 -15.30
N GLU A 323 20.68 4.53 -15.89
CA GLU A 323 21.22 3.38 -15.18
C GLU A 323 22.67 3.14 -15.62
N TYR A 324 23.53 2.85 -14.65
CA TYR A 324 24.88 2.37 -14.83
C TYR A 324 25.05 1.02 -14.18
N VAL A 325 25.50 0.01 -14.92
CA VAL A 325 25.67 -1.36 -14.43
C VAL A 325 27.03 -1.91 -14.82
N ASN A 326 27.76 -2.41 -13.82
CA ASN A 326 28.94 -3.24 -14.05
C ASN A 326 28.94 -4.44 -13.09
N SER A 327 30.05 -5.18 -12.96
CA SER A 327 30.12 -6.40 -12.16
C SER A 327 29.93 -6.19 -10.65
N TRP A 328 30.18 -5.01 -10.11
CA TRP A 328 30.16 -4.74 -8.67
C TRP A 328 29.24 -3.60 -8.24
N ILE A 329 28.75 -2.79 -9.18
CA ILE A 329 27.87 -1.66 -8.88
C ILE A 329 26.73 -1.57 -9.89
N ASN A 330 25.51 -1.29 -9.39
CA ASN A 330 24.36 -0.87 -10.18
C ASN A 330 23.81 0.41 -9.55
N ILE A 331 23.76 1.49 -10.33
CA ILE A 331 23.17 2.76 -9.93
C ILE A 331 22.06 3.09 -10.91
N ASN A 332 20.88 3.42 -10.39
CA ASN A 332 19.76 3.96 -11.16
C ASN A 332 19.34 5.30 -10.57
N ALA A 333 19.10 6.28 -11.42
CA ALA A 333 18.53 7.57 -11.05
C ALA A 333 17.36 7.88 -11.98
N ASN A 334 16.23 8.32 -11.40
CA ASN A 334 15.01 8.68 -12.10
C ASN A 334 14.55 10.07 -11.65
N VAL A 335 14.31 10.96 -12.59
CA VAL A 335 13.70 12.27 -12.34
C VAL A 335 12.33 12.25 -13.00
N TYR A 336 11.31 12.67 -12.27
CA TYR A 336 9.95 12.64 -12.78
C TYR A 336 9.14 13.88 -12.41
N SER A 337 8.07 14.12 -13.18
CA SER A 337 7.04 15.10 -12.86
C SER A 337 5.68 14.58 -13.30
N ASN A 338 4.68 14.80 -12.47
CA ASN A 338 3.31 14.38 -12.68
C ASN A 338 2.37 15.57 -12.40
N TRP A 339 1.62 15.99 -13.43
CA TRP A 339 0.67 17.09 -13.36
C TRP A 339 -0.74 16.56 -13.37
N PHE A 340 -1.46 16.81 -12.29
CA PHE A 340 -2.86 16.41 -12.10
C PHE A 340 -3.81 17.52 -12.49
N ARG A 341 -4.96 17.13 -13.00
CA ARG A 341 -6.15 17.97 -13.17
C ARG A 341 -7.34 17.27 -12.54
N ASN A 342 -8.19 18.06 -11.88
CA ASN A 342 -9.36 17.58 -11.15
C ASN A 342 -9.02 16.46 -10.14
N LYS A 343 -7.88 16.57 -9.46
CA LYS A 343 -7.48 15.58 -8.45
C LYS A 343 -8.58 15.46 -7.40
N ILE A 344 -8.98 14.23 -7.08
CA ILE A 344 -10.03 13.96 -6.09
C ILE A 344 -9.37 13.87 -4.72
N GLU A 345 -9.81 14.72 -3.80
CA GLU A 345 -9.30 14.78 -2.42
C GLU A 345 -10.45 14.95 -1.44
N GLY A 346 -10.24 14.48 -0.20
CA GLY A 346 -11.12 14.82 0.92
C GLY A 346 -10.69 16.14 1.55
N MET A 347 -11.60 17.09 1.61
CA MET A 347 -11.40 18.38 2.27
C MET A 347 -12.24 18.45 3.52
N TRP A 348 -11.63 18.86 4.61
CA TRP A 348 -12.32 19.08 5.87
C TRP A 348 -13.18 20.34 5.82
N SER A 349 -14.36 20.28 6.46
CA SER A 349 -15.10 21.48 6.83
C SER A 349 -14.28 22.29 7.83
N ASN A 350 -14.63 23.54 7.97
CA ASN A 350 -13.91 24.46 8.84
C ASN A 350 -13.90 24.01 10.30
N ASP A 351 -14.96 23.41 10.79
CA ASP A 351 -15.09 22.88 12.15
C ASP A 351 -14.57 21.44 12.34
N GLN A 352 -13.96 20.87 11.28
CA GLN A 352 -13.45 19.49 11.22
C GLN A 352 -14.48 18.39 11.58
N THR A 353 -15.77 18.74 11.54
CA THR A 353 -16.84 17.79 11.79
C THR A 353 -17.23 17.01 10.53
N GLU A 354 -16.81 17.49 9.34
CA GLU A 354 -17.17 16.93 8.06
C GLU A 354 -15.96 16.83 7.11
N LEU A 355 -15.90 15.74 6.35
CA LEU A 355 -14.96 15.53 5.26
C LEU A 355 -15.73 15.42 3.95
N HIS A 356 -15.51 16.34 3.03
CA HIS A 356 -16.17 16.37 1.71
C HIS A 356 -15.21 16.01 0.60
N TYR A 357 -15.62 15.11 -0.30
CA TYR A 357 -14.85 14.84 -1.52
C TYR A 357 -15.05 15.93 -2.54
N ILE A 358 -13.95 16.52 -3.01
CA ILE A 358 -13.93 17.58 -4.02
C ILE A 358 -12.88 17.30 -5.10
N ASN A 359 -13.00 18.01 -6.23
CA ASN A 359 -11.93 18.06 -7.22
C ASN A 359 -11.02 19.26 -6.96
N ILE A 360 -9.76 19.01 -6.63
CA ILE A 360 -8.72 20.05 -6.64
C ILE A 360 -8.30 20.32 -8.09
N GLY A 361 -8.35 21.58 -8.51
CA GLY A 361 -8.19 21.96 -9.91
C GLY A 361 -6.87 21.48 -10.53
N LYS A 362 -5.74 21.89 -9.98
CA LYS A 362 -4.39 21.53 -10.46
C LYS A 362 -3.48 21.18 -9.31
N SER A 363 -2.71 20.12 -9.46
CA SER A 363 -1.69 19.70 -8.50
C SER A 363 -0.47 19.13 -9.24
N ARG A 364 0.70 19.29 -8.68
CA ARG A 364 1.94 18.75 -9.25
C ARG A 364 2.72 17.97 -8.19
N LEU A 365 3.12 16.76 -8.56
CA LEU A 365 4.11 15.97 -7.86
C LEU A 365 5.35 15.87 -8.73
N ALA A 366 6.53 16.11 -8.20
CA ALA A 366 7.79 15.94 -8.90
C ALA A 366 8.82 15.34 -7.94
N GLY A 367 9.80 14.62 -8.47
CA GLY A 367 10.78 14.02 -7.58
C GLY A 367 11.99 13.48 -8.28
N VAL A 368 12.90 13.04 -7.44
CA VAL A 368 14.13 12.32 -7.82
C VAL A 368 14.19 11.04 -6.99
N GLU A 369 14.34 9.92 -7.65
CA GLU A 369 14.52 8.61 -7.04
C GLU A 369 15.88 8.07 -7.46
N THR A 370 16.68 7.61 -6.51
CA THR A 370 17.94 6.96 -6.78
C THR A 370 18.02 5.63 -6.05
N MET A 371 18.58 4.65 -6.72
CA MET A 371 18.93 3.35 -6.15
C MET A 371 20.37 3.02 -6.46
N CYS A 372 21.07 2.48 -5.47
CA CYS A 372 22.42 2.02 -5.61
C CYS A 372 22.57 0.63 -4.98
N LYS A 373 23.15 -0.29 -5.72
CA LYS A 373 23.52 -1.61 -5.24
C LYS A 373 25.00 -1.80 -5.46
N ILE A 374 25.74 -2.11 -4.39
CA ILE A 374 27.18 -2.30 -4.39
C ILE A 374 27.50 -3.68 -3.85
N GLN A 375 28.20 -4.48 -4.63
CA GLN A 375 28.81 -5.72 -4.18
C GLN A 375 30.27 -5.43 -3.80
N ILE A 376 30.51 -5.19 -2.49
CA ILE A 376 31.84 -4.87 -1.97
C ILE A 376 32.81 -6.04 -2.17
N ASN A 377 32.32 -7.23 -1.90
CA ASN A 377 33.01 -8.49 -2.17
C ASN A 377 32.00 -9.64 -2.26
N ARG A 378 32.46 -10.88 -2.37
CA ARG A 378 31.59 -12.06 -2.48
C ARG A 378 30.66 -12.29 -1.27
N HIS A 379 30.94 -11.67 -0.12
CA HIS A 379 30.22 -11.84 1.13
C HIS A 379 29.35 -10.62 1.49
N ILE A 380 29.69 -9.43 1.03
CA ILE A 380 29.08 -8.17 1.47
C ILE A 380 28.43 -7.45 0.29
N ASN A 381 27.12 -7.22 0.43
CA ASN A 381 26.31 -6.40 -0.47
C ASN A 381 25.74 -5.21 0.31
N VAL A 382 25.74 -4.03 -0.31
CA VAL A 382 25.08 -2.83 0.22
C VAL A 382 24.08 -2.33 -0.79
N HIS A 383 22.87 -2.01 -0.34
CA HIS A 383 21.81 -1.42 -1.14
C HIS A 383 21.41 -0.11 -0.49
N GLY A 384 21.24 0.92 -1.28
CA GLY A 384 20.73 2.21 -0.85
C GLY A 384 19.68 2.72 -1.80
N ALA A 385 18.67 3.41 -1.29
CA ALA A 385 17.73 4.17 -2.08
C ALA A 385 17.46 5.51 -1.40
N TYR A 386 17.30 6.53 -2.22
CA TYR A 386 16.93 7.86 -1.79
C TYR A 386 15.81 8.39 -2.68
N ASN A 387 14.83 9.04 -2.07
CA ASN A 387 13.72 9.67 -2.74
C ASN A 387 13.54 11.10 -2.25
N TYR A 388 13.46 12.02 -3.21
CA TYR A 388 13.03 13.39 -2.99
C TYR A 388 11.68 13.60 -3.65
N LEU A 389 10.68 14.09 -2.90
CA LEU A 389 9.32 14.35 -3.36
C LEU A 389 8.98 15.83 -3.15
N TYR A 390 8.69 16.51 -4.23
CA TYR A 390 8.07 17.83 -4.24
C TYR A 390 6.56 17.69 -4.46
N THR A 391 5.77 18.38 -3.63
CA THR A 391 4.32 18.49 -3.75
C THR A 391 3.97 19.97 -3.86
N SER A 392 3.18 20.35 -4.87
CA SER A 392 2.69 21.73 -4.97
C SER A 392 1.74 22.04 -3.80
N LYS A 393 1.65 23.31 -3.46
CA LYS A 393 0.59 23.82 -2.60
C LYS A 393 -0.72 23.90 -3.39
N ASP A 394 -1.85 23.96 -2.69
CA ASP A 394 -3.16 24.26 -3.29
C ASP A 394 -3.30 25.74 -3.66
N ALA A 395 -4.52 26.15 -4.06
CA ALA A 395 -4.81 27.54 -4.44
C ALA A 395 -4.67 28.52 -3.26
N ASP A 396 -4.93 28.06 -2.04
CA ASP A 396 -4.87 28.85 -0.81
C ASP A 396 -3.47 28.82 -0.16
N GLY A 397 -2.52 28.18 -0.80
CA GLY A 397 -1.14 28.11 -0.32
C GLY A 397 -0.92 27.03 0.75
N VAL A 398 -1.93 26.22 1.04
CA VAL A 398 -1.89 25.15 2.04
C VAL A 398 -1.17 23.92 1.47
N ARG A 399 -0.33 23.30 2.28
CA ARG A 399 0.35 22.06 1.93
C ARG A 399 -0.42 20.87 2.48
N LEU A 400 -1.26 20.27 1.67
CA LEU A 400 -2.14 19.16 2.03
C LEU A 400 -1.41 17.81 2.22
N SER A 401 -0.23 17.67 1.63
CA SER A 401 0.52 16.41 1.70
C SER A 401 1.29 16.29 3.01
N SER A 402 0.98 15.24 3.75
CA SER A 402 1.73 14.83 4.93
C SER A 402 2.96 13.96 4.59
N SER A 403 3.40 13.92 3.33
CA SER A 403 4.58 13.16 2.90
C SER A 403 5.88 13.85 3.29
N SER A 404 6.90 13.07 3.69
CA SER A 404 8.24 13.61 3.89
C SER A 404 8.87 13.94 2.53
N PRO A 405 9.40 15.16 2.33
CA PRO A 405 10.11 15.51 1.10
C PRO A 405 11.35 14.64 0.85
N HIS A 406 11.98 14.16 1.89
CA HIS A 406 13.19 13.34 1.82
C HIS A 406 12.94 12.01 2.53
N SER A 407 13.20 10.92 1.85
CA SER A 407 13.17 9.58 2.43
C SER A 407 14.23 8.69 1.79
N GLY A 408 14.61 7.64 2.47
CA GLY A 408 15.57 6.69 1.93
C GLY A 408 15.63 5.42 2.74
N ASN A 409 16.32 4.45 2.20
CA ASN A 409 16.66 3.24 2.94
C ASN A 409 18.10 2.82 2.61
N ILE A 410 18.71 2.13 3.55
CA ILE A 410 20.00 1.50 3.39
C ILE A 410 19.92 0.08 3.96
N ARG A 411 20.51 -0.88 3.28
CA ARG A 411 20.61 -2.25 3.73
C ARG A 411 22.01 -2.76 3.46
N ALA A 412 22.64 -3.30 4.49
CA ALA A 412 23.88 -4.06 4.40
C ALA A 412 23.59 -5.54 4.67
N GLU A 413 24.07 -6.39 3.80
CA GLU A 413 23.95 -7.84 3.91
C GLU A 413 25.33 -8.47 3.95
N TYR A 414 25.56 -9.31 4.96
CA TYR A 414 26.70 -10.20 5.03
C TYR A 414 26.24 -11.65 4.89
N ASN A 415 26.86 -12.41 3.99
CA ASN A 415 26.55 -13.81 3.73
C ASN A 415 27.83 -14.64 3.73
N THR A 416 27.92 -15.61 4.64
CA THR A 416 29.10 -16.50 4.74
C THR A 416 29.29 -17.35 3.50
N ARG A 417 28.22 -17.62 2.74
CA ARG A 417 28.20 -18.49 1.55
C ARG A 417 28.75 -19.89 1.78
N ILE A 418 28.67 -20.38 3.02
CA ILE A 418 29.06 -21.75 3.35
C ILE A 418 27.95 -22.66 2.84
N PRO A 419 28.25 -23.62 1.93
CA PRO A 419 27.23 -24.54 1.41
C PRO A 419 26.53 -25.28 2.55
N ARG A 420 25.21 -25.39 2.50
CA ARG A 420 24.32 -26.04 3.48
C ARG A 420 24.23 -25.35 4.86
N TYR A 421 25.15 -24.45 5.21
CA TYR A 421 25.19 -23.79 6.55
C TYR A 421 25.45 -22.29 6.45
N ALA A 422 24.88 -21.64 5.42
CA ALA A 422 25.07 -20.22 5.24
C ALA A 422 24.41 -19.41 6.36
N THR A 423 25.16 -18.47 6.89
CA THR A 423 24.64 -17.43 7.80
C THR A 423 24.49 -16.14 7.01
N VAL A 424 23.30 -15.53 7.08
CA VAL A 424 23.02 -14.24 6.46
C VAL A 424 22.64 -13.25 7.55
N VAL A 425 23.39 -12.16 7.64
CA VAL A 425 23.13 -11.04 8.54
C VAL A 425 22.68 -9.86 7.71
N ASN A 426 21.52 -9.27 8.02
CA ASN A 426 21.04 -8.05 7.39
C ASN A 426 20.86 -6.97 8.44
N LEU A 427 21.42 -5.81 8.15
CA LEU A 427 21.14 -4.56 8.86
C LEU A 427 20.45 -3.63 7.84
N SER A 428 19.24 -3.17 8.16
CA SER A 428 18.49 -2.25 7.31
C SER A 428 18.02 -1.03 8.09
N GLY A 429 18.14 0.15 7.48
CA GLY A 429 17.69 1.43 8.02
C GLY A 429 16.70 2.10 7.08
N ASN A 430 15.54 2.54 7.59
CA ASN A 430 14.56 3.35 6.90
C ASN A 430 14.66 4.78 7.43
N ILE A 431 15.06 5.70 6.58
CA ILE A 431 15.34 7.10 6.91
C ILE A 431 14.18 7.96 6.44
N MET A 432 13.59 8.72 7.35
CA MET A 432 12.54 9.70 7.07
C MET A 432 13.05 11.09 7.41
N GLY A 433 13.03 11.97 6.43
CA GLY A 433 13.41 13.37 6.61
C GLY A 433 12.33 14.15 7.39
N LYS A 434 12.66 15.39 7.69
CA LYS A 434 11.75 16.32 8.34
C LYS A 434 10.48 16.50 7.52
N LYS A 435 9.34 16.44 8.19
CA LYS A 435 8.01 16.61 7.61
C LYS A 435 7.32 17.80 8.24
N LYS A 436 6.69 18.62 7.42
CA LYS A 436 5.87 19.77 7.85
C LYS A 436 4.59 19.77 7.04
N PHE A 437 3.47 19.97 7.71
CA PHE A 437 2.16 20.12 7.08
C PHE A 437 1.28 21.01 7.96
N ASP A 438 0.32 21.65 7.33
CA ASP A 438 -0.59 22.54 8.01
C ASP A 438 -1.83 21.76 8.45
N VAL A 439 -2.26 21.95 9.69
CA VAL A 439 -3.41 21.28 10.31
C VAL A 439 -4.36 22.38 10.78
N LEU A 440 -5.60 22.32 10.30
CA LEU A 440 -6.66 23.21 10.78
C LEU A 440 -7.06 22.80 12.21
N ASP A 441 -7.26 23.76 13.08
CA ASP A 441 -7.66 23.54 14.48
C ASP A 441 -8.35 24.78 15.06
N GLU A 442 -9.04 24.65 16.19
CA GLU A 442 -9.63 25.75 16.91
C GLU A 442 -8.60 26.48 17.79
N LEU A 443 -8.61 27.78 17.73
CA LEU A 443 -7.79 28.66 18.54
C LEU A 443 -8.72 29.62 19.28
N GLU A 444 -8.60 29.73 20.60
CA GLU A 444 -9.33 30.73 21.40
C GLU A 444 -8.52 32.02 21.47
N ILE A 445 -9.10 33.12 20.98
CA ILE A 445 -8.55 34.48 21.04
C ILE A 445 -9.61 35.41 21.63
N ASP A 446 -9.28 36.08 22.70
CA ASP A 446 -10.17 37.04 23.41
C ASP A 446 -11.55 36.42 23.72
N GLY A 447 -11.58 35.16 24.16
CA GLY A 447 -12.80 34.43 24.49
C GLY A 447 -13.65 33.99 23.29
N LYS A 448 -13.15 34.16 22.08
CA LYS A 448 -13.80 33.69 20.83
C LYS A 448 -13.00 32.55 20.21
N LYS A 449 -13.70 31.52 19.81
CA LYS A 449 -13.11 30.42 19.02
C LYS A 449 -12.98 30.85 17.57
N VAL A 450 -11.78 30.77 17.03
CA VAL A 450 -11.45 31.03 15.63
C VAL A 450 -10.72 29.84 15.07
N GLU A 451 -10.97 29.55 13.83
CA GLU A 451 -10.28 28.48 13.12
C GLU A 451 -8.96 28.98 12.53
N ALA A 452 -7.91 28.23 12.73
CA ALA A 452 -6.60 28.59 12.26
C ALA A 452 -5.75 27.37 11.95
N TYR A 453 -4.87 27.50 10.97
CA TYR A 453 -3.88 26.46 10.69
C TYR A 453 -2.69 26.55 11.64
N TYR A 454 -2.35 25.43 12.29
CA TYR A 454 -1.05 25.29 12.93
C TYR A 454 -0.10 24.43 12.09
N GLN A 455 1.18 24.71 12.19
CA GLN A 455 2.21 23.94 11.50
C GLN A 455 2.67 22.73 12.33
N ALA A 456 2.23 21.53 11.94
CA ALA A 456 2.72 20.29 12.52
C ALA A 456 4.11 19.97 11.96
N LYS A 457 5.03 19.53 12.84
CA LYS A 457 6.41 19.21 12.50
C LYS A 457 6.75 17.81 13.03
N VAL A 458 7.16 16.92 12.12
CA VAL A 458 7.77 15.64 12.47
C VAL A 458 9.27 15.76 12.26
N ASN A 459 10.04 15.49 13.29
CA ASN A 459 11.52 15.49 13.20
C ASN A 459 12.02 14.32 12.37
N PRO A 460 13.20 14.44 11.73
CA PRO A 460 13.79 13.31 11.03
C PRO A 460 14.04 12.15 11.97
N TYR A 461 13.83 10.93 11.47
CA TYR A 461 14.10 9.70 12.22
C TYR A 461 14.58 8.57 11.31
N CYS A 462 15.19 7.57 11.93
CA CYS A 462 15.63 6.37 11.26
C CYS A 462 15.19 5.13 12.06
N LEU A 463 14.55 4.19 11.37
CA LEU A 463 14.19 2.88 11.95
C LEU A 463 15.19 1.83 11.44
N TRP A 464 15.90 1.20 12.36
CA TRP A 464 16.89 0.18 12.06
C TRP A 464 16.40 -1.20 12.46
N ASP A 465 16.58 -2.15 11.56
CA ASP A 465 16.22 -3.55 11.77
C ASP A 465 17.47 -4.42 11.58
N LEU A 466 17.66 -5.39 12.49
CA LEU A 466 18.71 -6.39 12.40
C LEU A 466 18.10 -7.76 12.30
N THR A 467 18.52 -8.56 11.33
CA THR A 467 18.10 -9.96 11.19
C THR A 467 19.29 -10.86 10.97
N VAL A 468 19.26 -12.03 11.60
CA VAL A 468 20.23 -13.11 11.41
C VAL A 468 19.46 -14.34 10.96
N SER A 469 19.79 -14.84 9.78
CA SER A 469 19.22 -16.07 9.22
C SER A 469 20.28 -17.14 9.14
N GLN A 470 20.01 -18.30 9.72
CA GLN A 470 20.84 -19.49 9.61
C GLN A 470 20.15 -20.49 8.68
N TYR A 471 20.81 -20.82 7.59
CA TYR A 471 20.43 -21.93 6.73
C TYR A 471 21.05 -23.21 7.26
N ILE A 472 20.24 -24.25 7.39
CA ILE A 472 20.64 -25.57 7.86
C ILE A 472 20.24 -26.56 6.76
N MET A 473 21.25 -27.13 6.11
CA MET A 473 21.07 -27.89 4.87
C MET A 473 20.37 -27.05 3.79
N GLN A 474 19.56 -27.68 2.94
CA GLN A 474 18.83 -26.99 1.87
C GLN A 474 17.39 -26.63 2.27
N ASN A 475 16.92 -27.24 3.33
CA ASN A 475 15.50 -27.35 3.65
C ASN A 475 15.06 -26.47 4.82
N LEU A 476 15.95 -26.16 5.76
CA LEU A 476 15.59 -25.43 6.99
C LEU A 476 16.28 -24.07 7.04
N ARG A 477 15.50 -23.04 7.31
CA ARG A 477 16.00 -21.69 7.62
C ARG A 477 15.39 -21.19 8.93
N ILE A 478 16.24 -20.85 9.88
CA ILE A 478 15.86 -20.19 11.12
C ILE A 478 16.29 -18.74 11.04
N THR A 479 15.41 -17.81 11.35
CA THR A 479 15.70 -16.37 11.35
C THR A 479 15.30 -15.79 12.69
N ALA A 480 16.22 -15.10 13.34
CA ALA A 480 15.95 -14.24 14.49
C ALA A 480 16.14 -12.77 14.08
N GLY A 481 15.34 -11.88 14.63
CA GLY A 481 15.45 -10.47 14.27
C GLY A 481 14.93 -9.52 15.36
N ILE A 482 15.42 -8.29 15.24
CA ILE A 482 15.02 -7.14 16.04
C ILE A 482 14.58 -6.07 15.05
N THR A 483 13.33 -5.64 15.14
CA THR A 483 12.83 -4.47 14.40
C THR A 483 12.84 -3.26 15.32
N ASN A 484 13.09 -2.09 14.72
CA ASN A 484 13.27 -0.84 15.46
C ASN A 484 14.35 -0.97 16.56
N LEU A 485 15.55 -1.33 16.14
CA LEU A 485 16.71 -1.67 17.01
C LEU A 485 16.98 -0.62 18.09
N PHE A 486 16.76 0.65 17.82
CA PHE A 486 17.01 1.78 18.72
C PHE A 486 15.77 2.23 19.50
N ASP A 487 14.66 1.46 19.43
CA ASP A 487 13.42 1.71 20.19
C ASP A 487 12.80 3.11 19.95
N TYR A 488 12.86 3.57 18.70
CA TYR A 488 12.25 4.85 18.33
C TYR A 488 10.73 4.79 18.47
N THR A 489 10.15 5.80 19.09
CA THR A 489 8.70 6.05 19.11
C THR A 489 8.43 7.47 18.64
N SER A 490 7.45 7.67 17.75
CA SER A 490 7.08 8.99 17.24
C SER A 490 6.42 9.83 18.33
N ASP A 491 6.76 11.13 18.35
CA ASP A 491 5.99 12.11 19.13
C ASP A 491 4.63 12.32 18.43
N ARG A 492 3.58 12.55 19.20
CA ARG A 492 2.27 12.96 18.67
C ARG A 492 2.38 14.38 18.13
N VAL A 493 1.96 14.59 16.89
CA VAL A 493 1.95 15.91 16.24
C VAL A 493 0.57 16.27 15.69
N THR A 494 -0.34 15.30 15.60
CA THR A 494 -1.74 15.47 15.22
C THR A 494 -2.55 14.32 15.82
N PHE A 495 -3.88 14.43 15.75
CA PHE A 495 -4.81 13.36 16.12
C PHE A 495 -4.50 12.02 15.42
N ASN A 496 -4.14 12.04 14.13
CA ASN A 496 -3.86 10.86 13.32
C ASN A 496 -2.35 10.59 13.15
N THR A 497 -1.53 10.88 14.14
CA THR A 497 -0.10 10.56 14.07
C THR A 497 0.08 9.05 14.04
N SER A 498 0.81 8.56 13.03
CA SER A 498 1.20 7.15 12.97
C SER A 498 2.05 6.78 14.18
N THR A 499 1.67 5.71 14.88
CA THR A 499 2.35 5.25 16.09
C THR A 499 3.17 3.99 15.80
N SER A 500 4.29 3.84 16.51
CA SER A 500 5.12 2.64 16.48
C SER A 500 5.12 1.98 17.87
N PRO A 501 5.03 0.65 17.96
CA PRO A 501 5.08 -0.05 19.25
C PRO A 501 6.47 -0.04 19.89
N GLY A 502 7.47 0.60 19.28
CA GLY A 502 8.86 0.54 19.71
C GLY A 502 9.57 -0.70 19.18
N ARG A 503 10.57 -1.20 19.94
CA ARG A 503 11.37 -2.35 19.56
C ARG A 503 10.58 -3.65 19.62
N ASN A 504 10.71 -4.48 18.58
CA ASN A 504 10.12 -5.82 18.56
C ASN A 504 11.19 -6.88 18.28
N TYR A 505 10.98 -8.07 18.84
CA TYR A 505 11.83 -9.24 18.64
C TYR A 505 11.00 -10.33 17.95
N PHE A 506 11.62 -11.08 17.06
CA PHE A 506 10.96 -12.21 16.43
C PHE A 506 11.89 -13.35 16.14
N ILE A 507 11.33 -14.53 16.05
CA ILE A 507 11.96 -15.72 15.50
C ILE A 507 11.06 -16.31 14.42
N ALA A 508 11.65 -16.81 13.35
CA ALA A 508 10.93 -17.47 12.26
C ALA A 508 11.64 -18.76 11.87
N CYS A 509 10.84 -19.75 11.52
CA CYS A 509 11.32 -21.03 11.02
C CYS A 509 10.64 -21.29 9.67
N ASN A 510 11.44 -21.61 8.65
CA ASN A 510 10.95 -21.99 7.33
C ASN A 510 11.53 -23.36 6.99
N TYR A 511 10.67 -24.30 6.65
CA TYR A 511 11.04 -25.63 6.20
C TYR A 511 10.42 -25.90 4.83
N THR A 512 11.21 -26.45 3.92
CA THR A 512 10.77 -26.85 2.58
C THR A 512 11.06 -28.32 2.42
N LEU A 513 10.06 -29.11 2.03
CA LEU A 513 10.18 -30.55 1.73
C LEU A 513 10.86 -30.80 0.41
#